data_6c03d8a83959962f507e0091ced43c0f
#
_entry.id   6c03d8a83959962f507e0091ced43c0f
#
_cell.length_a   1.000
_cell.length_b   1.000
_cell.length_c   1.000
_cell.angle_alpha   90.00
_cell.angle_beta   90.00
_cell.angle_gamma   90.00
#
_symmetry.space_group_name_H-M   'P 1'
#
loop_
_entity.id
_entity.type
_entity.pdbx_description
1 polymer ?
#
loop_
_entity_poly.entity_id
_entity_poly.type
_entity_poly.pdbx_seq_one_letter_code
_entity_poly.pdbx_strand_id
1 'polypeptide(L)'
;MSPIVYLNVGGCHFVTRRDTLRVGGFFSGLVDSIHEDGAEVFVDRDPTYFRYVLNWLRGCRTLPEDDQTLSELLWEADFYSLDDMVASITSTRRRFSLLMTLDDLASSARR
;
A
#
# COMPACT_ATOMS: atom_id res chain seq x y z
N MET A 1 -6.11 -24.12 -8.82
CA MET A 1 -5.02 -23.14 -8.94
C MET A 1 -5.59 -21.74 -9.19
N SER A 2 -5.08 -20.76 -8.49
CA SER A 2 -5.60 -19.39 -8.64
C SER A 2 -5.19 -18.78 -9.97
N PRO A 3 -6.11 -18.17 -10.72
CA PRO A 3 -5.78 -17.53 -12.00
C PRO A 3 -4.75 -16.42 -11.86
N ILE A 4 -3.95 -16.22 -12.90
CA ILE A 4 -3.02 -15.11 -13.00
C ILE A 4 -3.78 -13.88 -13.50
N VAL A 5 -3.51 -12.74 -12.87
CA VAL A 5 -4.15 -11.47 -13.18
C VAL A 5 -3.08 -10.45 -13.53
N TYR A 6 -3.32 -9.72 -14.62
CA TYR A 6 -2.46 -8.62 -15.05
C TYR A 6 -3.10 -7.30 -14.61
N LEU A 7 -2.33 -6.50 -13.87
CA LEU A 7 -2.78 -5.19 -13.42
C LEU A 7 -2.03 -4.12 -14.20
N ASN A 8 -2.76 -3.24 -14.85
CA ASN A 8 -2.21 -2.06 -15.50
C ASN A 8 -2.54 -0.86 -14.62
N VAL A 9 -1.58 -0.40 -13.84
CA VAL A 9 -1.77 0.73 -12.93
C VAL A 9 -1.12 1.95 -13.56
N GLY A 10 -1.95 2.82 -14.14
CA GLY A 10 -1.49 4.03 -14.78
C GLY A 10 -0.46 3.81 -15.88
N GLY A 11 -0.48 2.68 -16.55
CA GLY A 11 0.46 2.32 -17.60
C GLY A 11 1.59 1.39 -17.18
N CYS A 12 1.78 1.16 -15.88
CA CYS A 12 2.76 0.19 -15.38
C CYS A 12 2.08 -1.15 -15.12
N HIS A 13 2.74 -2.22 -15.55
CA HIS A 13 2.17 -3.56 -15.49
C HIS A 13 2.70 -4.33 -14.29
N PHE A 14 1.77 -4.97 -13.57
CA PHE A 14 2.07 -5.85 -12.44
C PHE A 14 1.34 -7.16 -12.67
N VAL A 15 1.90 -8.24 -12.17
CA VAL A 15 1.31 -9.57 -12.31
C VAL A 15 1.15 -10.17 -10.93
N THR A 16 -0.02 -10.73 -10.67
CA THR A 16 -0.28 -11.40 -9.41
C THR A 16 -1.34 -12.49 -9.62
N ARG A 17 -1.77 -13.14 -8.55
CA ARG A 17 -2.82 -14.14 -8.60
C ARG A 17 -4.11 -13.57 -8.02
N ARG A 18 -5.24 -14.10 -8.49
CA ARG A 18 -6.55 -13.72 -7.99
C ARG A 18 -6.62 -13.80 -6.46
N ASP A 19 -6.09 -14.86 -5.88
CA ASP A 19 -6.17 -15.08 -4.44
C ASP A 19 -5.41 -14.02 -3.64
N THR A 20 -4.32 -13.48 -4.19
CA THR A 20 -3.62 -12.35 -3.59
C THR A 20 -4.53 -11.12 -3.50
N LEU A 21 -5.27 -10.84 -4.55
CA LEU A 21 -6.18 -9.69 -4.60
C LEU A 21 -7.40 -9.87 -3.72
N ARG A 22 -7.75 -11.10 -3.38
CA ARG A 22 -8.89 -11.42 -2.52
C ARG A 22 -8.66 -11.01 -1.06
N VAL A 23 -7.42 -10.72 -0.67
CA VAL A 23 -7.06 -10.40 0.71
C VAL A 23 -7.85 -9.20 1.24
N GLY A 24 -8.18 -8.25 0.40
CA GLY A 24 -9.03 -7.16 0.86
C GLY A 24 -9.04 -5.95 -0.05
N GLY A 25 -9.80 -4.95 0.37
CA GLY A 25 -9.84 -3.66 -0.25
C GLY A 25 -10.55 -3.61 -1.59
N PHE A 26 -10.14 -2.66 -2.40
CA PHE A 26 -10.68 -2.38 -3.72
C PHE A 26 -10.75 -3.63 -4.62
N PHE A 27 -9.69 -4.43 -4.60
CA PHE A 27 -9.60 -5.59 -5.50
C PHE A 27 -10.49 -6.75 -5.10
N SER A 28 -10.79 -6.89 -3.80
CA SER A 28 -11.62 -8.01 -3.34
C SER A 28 -13.02 -8.00 -3.96
N GLY A 29 -13.52 -6.83 -4.32
CA GLY A 29 -14.80 -6.70 -5.00
C GLY A 29 -14.78 -7.08 -6.48
N LEU A 30 -13.60 -7.17 -7.07
CA LEU A 30 -13.44 -7.46 -8.50
C LEU A 30 -13.11 -8.92 -8.78
N VAL A 31 -12.56 -9.64 -7.80
CA VAL A 31 -11.98 -10.96 -8.05
C VAL A 31 -13.00 -12.03 -8.41
N ASP A 32 -14.25 -11.87 -7.99
CA ASP A 32 -15.29 -12.87 -8.26
C ASP A 32 -15.62 -12.98 -9.75
N SER A 33 -15.31 -11.95 -10.53
CA SER A 33 -15.50 -11.97 -11.98
C SER A 33 -14.30 -12.52 -12.74
N ILE A 34 -13.21 -12.87 -12.06
CA ILE A 34 -11.97 -13.35 -12.66
C ILE A 34 -11.93 -14.86 -12.55
N HIS A 35 -12.16 -15.55 -13.66
CA HIS A 35 -12.22 -17.01 -13.71
C HIS A 35 -11.11 -17.66 -14.51
N GLU A 36 -10.44 -16.92 -15.37
CA GLU A 36 -9.43 -17.43 -16.30
C GLU A 36 -8.11 -16.72 -16.11
N ASP A 37 -7.02 -17.43 -16.47
CA ASP A 37 -5.69 -16.81 -16.53
C ASP A 37 -5.68 -15.69 -17.57
N GLY A 38 -4.90 -14.65 -17.28
CA GLY A 38 -4.67 -13.57 -18.21
C GLY A 38 -5.68 -12.45 -18.16
N ALA A 39 -6.60 -12.46 -17.17
CA ALA A 39 -7.49 -11.32 -16.97
C ALA A 39 -6.70 -10.04 -16.76
N GLU A 40 -7.13 -8.95 -17.38
CA GLU A 40 -6.46 -7.66 -17.29
C GLU A 40 -7.37 -6.66 -16.59
N VAL A 41 -6.80 -5.94 -15.62
CA VAL A 41 -7.51 -4.91 -14.85
C VAL A 41 -6.74 -3.61 -14.99
N PHE A 42 -7.41 -2.56 -15.45
CA PHE A 42 -6.83 -1.22 -15.51
C PHE A 42 -7.24 -0.44 -14.27
N VAL A 43 -6.26 0.23 -13.67
CA VAL A 43 -6.47 1.11 -12.51
C VAL A 43 -5.89 2.46 -12.85
N ASP A 44 -6.72 3.49 -12.80
CA ASP A 44 -6.29 4.86 -13.11
C ASP A 44 -5.70 5.51 -11.87
N ARG A 45 -4.51 5.07 -11.50
CA ARG A 45 -3.74 5.60 -10.38
C ARG A 45 -2.27 5.69 -10.75
N ASP A 46 -1.54 6.55 -10.06
CA ASP A 46 -0.09 6.64 -10.17
C ASP A 46 0.53 5.33 -9.65
N PRO A 47 1.37 4.66 -10.45
CA PRO A 47 1.93 3.36 -10.06
C PRO A 47 3.14 3.45 -9.15
N THR A 48 3.66 4.64 -8.86
CA THR A 48 4.95 4.85 -8.18
C THR A 48 5.08 4.01 -6.91
N TYR A 49 4.04 3.94 -6.09
CA TYR A 49 4.08 3.21 -4.82
C TYR A 49 3.24 1.95 -4.83
N PHE A 50 2.76 1.53 -6.00
CA PHE A 50 1.89 0.35 -6.08
C PHE A 50 2.60 -0.93 -5.63
N ARG A 51 3.91 -1.00 -5.78
CA ARG A 51 4.70 -2.12 -5.29
C ARG A 51 4.45 -2.38 -3.80
N TYR A 52 4.36 -1.32 -3.00
CA TYR A 52 4.08 -1.46 -1.56
C TYR A 52 2.67 -1.97 -1.32
N VAL A 53 1.70 -1.50 -2.09
CA VAL A 53 0.31 -1.95 -2.00
C VAL A 53 0.21 -3.44 -2.33
N LEU A 54 0.79 -3.84 -3.45
CA LEU A 54 0.73 -5.23 -3.90
C LEU A 54 1.48 -6.16 -2.94
N ASN A 55 2.64 -5.75 -2.45
CA ASN A 55 3.39 -6.51 -1.48
C ASN A 55 2.63 -6.66 -0.16
N TRP A 56 1.90 -5.63 0.24
CA TRP A 56 1.04 -5.71 1.42
C TRP A 56 0.00 -6.82 1.26
N LEU A 57 -0.64 -6.88 0.10
CA LEU A 57 -1.60 -7.94 -0.20
C LEU A 57 -0.96 -9.33 -0.24
N ARG A 58 0.32 -9.39 -0.60
CA ARG A 58 1.09 -10.64 -0.61
C ARG A 58 1.57 -11.08 0.78
N GLY A 59 1.33 -10.25 1.80
CA GLY A 59 1.77 -10.53 3.15
C GLY A 59 3.13 -9.94 3.52
N CYS A 60 3.79 -9.25 2.61
CA CYS A 60 5.04 -8.56 2.88
C CYS A 60 4.73 -7.12 3.30
N ARG A 61 4.73 -6.88 4.60
CA ARG A 61 4.23 -5.63 5.19
C ARG A 61 5.34 -4.64 5.56
N THR A 62 6.34 -4.55 4.70
CA THR A 62 7.42 -3.58 4.85
C THR A 62 6.96 -2.22 4.36
N LEU A 63 7.18 -1.18 5.15
CA LEU A 63 6.85 0.19 4.82
C LEU A 63 8.12 1.01 4.57
N PRO A 64 8.04 2.09 3.76
CA PRO A 64 9.16 3.02 3.63
C PRO A 64 9.47 3.70 4.96
N GLU A 65 10.70 4.18 5.11
CA GLU A 65 11.16 4.80 6.35
C GLU A 65 11.05 6.32 6.34
N ASP A 66 10.76 6.90 5.18
CA ASP A 66 10.72 8.34 5.01
C ASP A 66 9.28 8.85 5.06
N ASP A 67 9.06 9.94 5.81
CA ASP A 67 7.71 10.45 6.09
C ASP A 67 7.00 10.95 4.84
N GLN A 68 7.71 11.52 3.89
CA GLN A 68 7.09 12.01 2.66
C GLN A 68 6.54 10.86 1.84
N THR A 69 7.31 9.79 1.69
CA THR A 69 6.84 8.59 0.97
C THR A 69 5.67 7.93 1.68
N LEU A 70 5.72 7.87 3.02
CA LEU A 70 4.61 7.36 3.82
C LEU A 70 3.34 8.20 3.61
N SER A 71 3.48 9.52 3.54
CA SER A 71 2.36 10.42 3.29
C SER A 71 1.70 10.13 1.94
N GLU A 72 2.50 9.94 0.90
CA GLU A 72 1.98 9.65 -0.43
C GLU A 72 1.39 8.25 -0.50
N LEU A 73 2.04 7.28 0.13
CA LEU A 73 1.54 5.91 0.20
C LEU A 73 0.21 5.82 0.95
N LEU A 74 -0.01 6.69 1.92
CA LEU A 74 -1.27 6.75 2.66
C LEU A 74 -2.46 7.02 1.71
N TRP A 75 -2.28 7.92 0.74
CA TRP A 75 -3.30 8.19 -0.27
C TRP A 75 -3.64 6.94 -1.08
N GLU A 76 -2.61 6.18 -1.44
CA GLU A 76 -2.81 4.95 -2.21
C GLU A 76 -3.48 3.87 -1.36
N ALA A 77 -3.04 3.67 -0.14
CA ALA A 77 -3.66 2.69 0.76
C ALA A 77 -5.13 3.01 1.02
N ASP A 78 -5.45 4.29 1.16
CA ASP A 78 -6.83 4.75 1.34
C ASP A 78 -7.67 4.49 0.09
N PHE A 79 -7.13 4.82 -1.08
CA PHE A 79 -7.84 4.55 -2.34
C PHE A 79 -8.15 3.07 -2.50
N TYR A 80 -7.19 2.20 -2.21
CA TYR A 80 -7.38 0.76 -2.33
C TYR A 80 -8.14 0.15 -1.14
N SER A 81 -8.60 0.98 -0.21
CA SER A 81 -9.39 0.58 0.97
C SER A 81 -8.69 -0.49 1.82
N LEU A 82 -7.38 -0.36 1.98
CA LEU A 82 -6.59 -1.25 2.82
C LEU A 82 -6.48 -0.65 4.22
N ASP A 83 -7.51 -0.85 5.03
CA ASP A 83 -7.65 -0.19 6.33
C ASP A 83 -6.50 -0.53 7.29
N ASP A 84 -6.03 -1.77 7.27
CA ASP A 84 -4.88 -2.19 8.09
C ASP A 84 -3.59 -1.52 7.64
N MET A 85 -3.41 -1.32 6.35
CA MET A 85 -2.26 -0.59 5.81
C MET A 85 -2.32 0.89 6.20
N VAL A 86 -3.49 1.50 6.08
CA VAL A 86 -3.73 2.89 6.51
C VAL A 86 -3.37 3.04 7.99
N ALA A 87 -3.84 2.13 8.83
CA ALA A 87 -3.55 2.17 10.27
C ALA A 87 -2.06 2.02 10.54
N SER A 88 -1.38 1.12 9.85
CA SER A 88 0.05 0.88 10.02
C SER A 88 0.88 2.09 9.59
N ILE A 89 0.53 2.72 8.47
CA ILE A 89 1.21 3.94 7.99
C ILE A 89 1.00 5.07 9.00
N THR A 90 -0.22 5.28 9.44
CA THR A 90 -0.57 6.33 10.40
C THR A 90 0.20 6.15 11.71
N SER A 91 0.27 4.93 12.22
CA SER A 91 1.00 4.60 13.44
C SER A 91 2.50 4.88 13.28
N THR A 92 3.09 4.51 12.15
CA THR A 92 4.50 4.74 11.87
C THR A 92 4.81 6.23 11.80
N ARG A 93 3.96 7.02 11.14
CA ARG A 93 4.14 8.48 11.05
C ARG A 93 4.02 9.15 12.42
N ARG A 94 3.13 8.69 13.26
CA ARG A 94 2.99 9.19 14.62
C ARG A 94 4.26 8.95 15.43
N ARG A 95 4.86 7.78 15.29
CA ARG A 95 6.13 7.46 15.98
C ARG A 95 7.24 8.39 15.54
N PHE A 96 7.36 8.67 14.26
CA PHE A 96 8.36 9.61 13.75
C PHE A 96 8.13 11.01 14.30
N SER A 97 6.90 11.49 14.29
CA SER A 97 6.54 12.80 14.81
C SER A 97 6.88 12.92 16.32
N LEU A 98 6.58 11.88 17.08
CA LEU A 98 6.86 11.85 18.51
C LEU A 98 8.37 11.85 18.79
N LEU A 99 9.16 11.09 18.05
CA LEU A 99 10.60 11.04 18.20
C LEU A 99 11.24 12.39 17.88
N MET A 100 10.79 13.07 16.86
CA MET A 100 11.27 14.41 16.52
C MET A 100 10.94 15.41 17.62
N THR A 101 9.76 15.34 18.21
CA THR A 101 9.36 16.20 19.32
C THR A 101 10.26 15.97 20.54
N LEU A 102 10.58 14.72 20.85
CA LEU A 102 11.47 14.40 21.98
C LEU A 102 12.88 14.92 21.73
N ASP A 103 13.40 14.83 20.51
CA ASP A 103 14.70 15.39 20.15
C ASP A 103 14.72 16.90 20.31
N ASP A 104 13.66 17.59 19.92
CA ASP A 104 13.53 19.04 20.08
C ASP A 104 13.54 19.42 21.54
N LEU A 105 12.82 18.71 22.39
CA LEU A 105 12.81 18.95 23.84
C LEU A 105 14.17 18.70 24.45
N ALA A 106 14.85 17.64 24.06
CA ALA A 106 16.20 17.34 24.55
C ALA A 106 17.20 18.43 24.16
N SER A 107 17.10 18.95 22.93
CA SER A 107 17.94 20.05 22.46
C SER A 107 17.69 21.33 23.25
N SER A 108 16.45 21.63 23.56
CA SER A 108 16.08 22.80 24.37
C SER A 108 16.61 22.70 25.80
N ALA A 109 16.60 21.51 26.38
CA ALA A 109 17.06 21.29 27.75
C ALA A 109 18.58 21.45 27.90
N ARG A 110 19.35 21.36 26.83
CA ARG A 110 20.81 21.48 26.81
C ARG A 110 21.30 22.92 26.70
N ARG A 111 20.42 23.84 26.50
CA ARG A 111 20.77 25.28 26.44
C ARG A 111 20.70 25.94 27.81
#